data_6fbee84433ca59f5fcd25635ab644389
#
_entry.id   6fbee84433ca59f5fcd25635ab644389
#
_cell.length_a   1.000
_cell.length_b   1.000
_cell.length_c   1.000
_cell.angle_alpha   90.00
_cell.angle_beta   90.00
_cell.angle_gamma   90.00
#
_symmetry.space_group_name_H-M   'P 1'
#
loop_
_entity.id
_entity.type
_entity.pdbx_description
1 polymer ?
#
loop_
_entity_poly.entity_id
_entity_poly.type
_entity_poly.pdbx_seq_one_letter_code
_entity_poly.pdbx_strand_id
1 'polypeptide(L)'
;PGGATVIDVRDVAAAHVAAAERGRTGERYLLGSVDLTHKAWLRLTAHVVGREGPAIPLPAWIVYIVAWGADVLRRFRVPLPIEGNQLRLSTRMTFFDARKAWRELGEPQVPIRQSLQDTYDWYRAHGDL
;
A
#
# COMPACT_ATOMS: atom_id res chain seq x y z
N PRO A 1 -9.91 -0.28 -9.67
CA PRO A 1 -8.93 0.59 -10.30
C PRO A 1 -8.04 1.22 -9.23
N GLY A 2 -6.84 1.71 -9.63
CA GLY A 2 -5.88 2.29 -8.70
C GLY A 2 -4.75 1.34 -8.31
N GLY A 3 -3.70 1.92 -7.70
CA GLY A 3 -2.51 1.20 -7.27
C GLY A 3 -1.53 2.11 -6.54
N ALA A 4 -0.55 1.52 -5.90
CA ALA A 4 0.48 2.23 -5.16
C ALA A 4 1.83 1.50 -5.27
N THR A 5 2.90 2.26 -5.10
CA THR A 5 4.23 1.70 -4.87
C THR A 5 4.30 1.22 -3.43
N VAL A 6 4.72 -0.01 -3.24
CA VAL A 6 4.86 -0.65 -1.92
C VAL A 6 6.32 -1.01 -1.64
N ILE A 7 6.66 -1.13 -0.35
CA ILE A 7 8.00 -1.49 0.12
C ILE A 7 7.88 -2.15 1.49
N ASP A 8 8.77 -3.07 1.82
CA ASP A 8 8.88 -3.66 3.15
C ASP A 8 9.46 -2.67 4.17
N VAL A 9 8.96 -2.71 5.40
CA VAL A 9 9.41 -1.80 6.48
C VAL A 9 10.88 -2.00 6.82
N ARG A 10 11.44 -3.19 6.67
CA ARG A 10 12.87 -3.48 6.90
C ARG A 10 13.75 -2.76 5.89
N ASP A 11 13.33 -2.72 4.63
CA ASP A 11 14.01 -1.95 3.58
C ASP A 11 13.88 -0.45 3.82
N VAL A 12 12.73 0.01 4.33
CA VAL A 12 12.56 1.42 4.74
C VAL A 12 13.53 1.76 5.87
N ALA A 13 13.64 0.90 6.89
CA ALA A 13 14.56 1.10 8.00
C ALA A 13 16.03 1.14 7.53
N ALA A 14 16.42 0.19 6.67
CA ALA A 14 17.76 0.17 6.08
C ALA A 14 18.05 1.44 5.25
N ALA A 15 17.08 1.92 4.48
CA ALA A 15 17.22 3.15 3.70
C ALA A 15 17.36 4.40 4.59
N HIS A 16 16.72 4.43 5.77
CA HIS A 16 16.90 5.52 6.73
C HIS A 16 18.33 5.56 7.30
N VAL A 17 18.87 4.39 7.68
CA VAL A 17 20.26 4.28 8.13
C VAL A 17 21.20 4.72 7.01
N ALA A 18 21.03 4.19 5.81
CA ALA A 18 21.84 4.56 4.65
C ALA A 18 21.75 6.07 4.32
N ALA A 19 20.58 6.68 4.48
CA ALA A 19 20.42 8.12 4.26
C ALA A 19 21.17 8.95 5.32
N ALA A 20 21.22 8.50 6.58
CA ALA A 20 21.99 9.13 7.63
C ALA A 20 23.51 9.04 7.38
N GLU A 21 24.01 7.93 6.81
CA GLU A 21 25.42 7.68 6.58
C GLU A 21 25.95 8.31 5.29
N ARG A 22 25.17 8.23 4.19
CA ARG A 22 25.63 8.62 2.85
C ARG A 22 24.65 9.45 2.03
N GLY A 23 23.51 9.82 2.63
CA GLY A 23 22.54 10.69 1.97
C GLY A 23 23.10 12.11 1.79
N ARG A 24 22.69 12.76 0.70
CA ARG A 24 23.10 14.13 0.43
C ARG A 24 22.20 15.12 1.18
N THR A 25 22.80 16.08 1.87
CA THR A 25 22.09 17.12 2.63
C THR A 25 21.12 17.90 1.74
N GLY A 26 19.88 18.05 2.20
CA GLY A 26 18.82 18.77 1.47
C GLY A 26 18.11 17.96 0.39
N GLU A 27 18.56 16.75 0.10
CA GLU A 27 17.93 15.88 -0.88
C GLU A 27 16.74 15.10 -0.31
N ARG A 28 15.80 14.76 -1.19
CA ARG A 28 14.63 13.92 -0.86
C ARG A 28 14.72 12.61 -1.60
N TYR A 29 14.39 11.53 -0.90
CA TYR A 29 14.40 10.18 -1.42
C TYR A 29 13.00 9.58 -1.31
N LEU A 30 12.45 9.15 -2.44
CA LEU A 30 11.22 8.37 -2.47
C LEU A 30 11.60 6.89 -2.37
N LEU A 31 11.08 6.21 -1.37
CA LEU A 31 11.35 4.80 -1.13
C LEU A 31 10.22 3.95 -1.70
N GLY A 32 10.58 2.97 -2.51
CA GLY A 32 9.62 2.05 -3.11
C GLY A 32 10.33 0.80 -3.62
N SER A 33 9.62 -0.32 -3.68
CA SER A 33 10.14 -1.59 -4.17
C SER A 33 9.40 -2.01 -5.43
N VAL A 34 8.08 -2.12 -5.39
CA VAL A 34 7.28 -2.60 -6.51
C VAL A 34 5.98 -1.82 -6.64
N ASP A 35 5.57 -1.58 -7.88
CA ASP A 35 4.29 -0.97 -8.22
C ASP A 35 3.22 -2.04 -8.34
N LEU A 36 2.19 -1.97 -7.50
CA LEU A 36 1.08 -2.92 -7.50
C LEU A 36 -0.26 -2.20 -7.65
N THR A 37 -1.10 -2.70 -8.56
CA THR A 37 -2.51 -2.32 -8.56
C THR A 37 -3.21 -2.89 -7.33
N HIS A 38 -4.26 -2.26 -6.84
CA HIS A 38 -5.04 -2.80 -5.71
C HIS A 38 -5.54 -4.22 -5.99
N LYS A 39 -5.87 -4.54 -7.25
CA LYS A 39 -6.25 -5.89 -7.65
C LYS A 39 -5.10 -6.88 -7.48
N ALA A 40 -3.88 -6.50 -7.91
CA ALA A 40 -2.69 -7.35 -7.77
C ALA A 40 -2.33 -7.53 -6.30
N TRP A 41 -2.41 -6.45 -5.50
CA TRP A 41 -2.21 -6.49 -4.05
C TRP A 41 -3.16 -7.47 -3.36
N LEU A 42 -4.48 -7.34 -3.61
CA LEU A 42 -5.49 -8.21 -3.01
C LEU A 42 -5.33 -9.68 -3.43
N ARG A 43 -4.96 -9.94 -4.68
CA ARG A 43 -4.67 -11.30 -5.14
C ARG A 43 -3.44 -11.90 -4.46
N LEU A 44 -2.38 -11.10 -4.32
CA LEU A 44 -1.16 -11.54 -3.66
C LEU A 44 -1.43 -11.85 -2.18
N THR A 45 -2.15 -10.98 -1.48
CA THR A 45 -2.56 -11.18 -0.09
C THR A 45 -3.44 -12.43 0.06
N ALA A 46 -4.45 -12.58 -0.78
CA ALA A 46 -5.32 -13.75 -0.76
C ALA A 46 -4.53 -15.05 -0.97
N HIS A 47 -3.58 -15.05 -1.90
CA HIS A 47 -2.72 -16.21 -2.15
C HIS A 47 -1.85 -16.55 -0.92
N VAL A 48 -1.30 -15.55 -0.23
CA VAL A 48 -0.51 -15.75 1.00
C VAL A 48 -1.36 -16.36 2.11
N VAL A 49 -2.60 -15.91 2.28
CA VAL A 49 -3.50 -16.44 3.32
C VAL A 49 -4.21 -17.76 2.90
N GLY A 50 -3.88 -18.30 1.73
CA GLY A 50 -4.48 -19.55 1.23
C GLY A 50 -5.96 -19.42 0.83
N ARG A 51 -6.37 -18.21 0.40
CA ARG A 51 -7.74 -17.93 -0.04
C ARG A 51 -7.79 -17.45 -1.48
N GLU A 52 -8.94 -17.59 -2.12
CA GLU A 52 -9.15 -16.98 -3.44
C GLU A 52 -9.35 -15.47 -3.28
N GLY A 53 -8.67 -14.71 -4.14
CA GLY A 53 -8.81 -13.26 -4.17
C GLY A 53 -10.16 -12.82 -4.72
N PRO A 54 -10.55 -11.55 -4.50
CA PRO A 54 -11.82 -11.02 -4.97
C PRO A 54 -11.94 -11.16 -6.49
N ALA A 55 -12.98 -11.87 -6.95
CA ALA A 55 -13.21 -12.19 -8.35
C ALA A 55 -13.80 -11.01 -9.14
N ILE A 56 -14.58 -10.14 -8.49
CA ILE A 56 -15.36 -9.09 -9.14
C ILE A 56 -14.58 -7.76 -9.13
N PRO A 57 -14.18 -7.23 -10.30
CA PRO A 57 -13.61 -5.89 -10.38
C PRO A 57 -14.70 -4.85 -10.13
N LEU A 58 -14.56 -4.03 -9.10
CA LEU A 58 -15.42 -2.88 -8.88
C LEU A 58 -15.05 -1.76 -9.86
N PRO A 59 -15.96 -1.35 -10.76
CA PRO A 59 -15.73 -0.21 -11.64
C PRO A 59 -15.61 1.09 -10.84
N ALA A 60 -14.78 2.02 -11.31
CA ALA A 60 -14.53 3.28 -10.62
C ALA A 60 -15.80 4.08 -10.30
N TRP A 61 -16.79 4.07 -11.20
CA TRP A 61 -18.04 4.82 -11.02
C TRP A 61 -18.83 4.36 -9.77
N ILE A 62 -18.81 3.05 -9.45
CA ILE A 62 -19.43 2.53 -8.23
C ILE A 62 -18.74 3.10 -6.99
N VAL A 63 -17.40 3.15 -7.01
CA VAL A 63 -16.61 3.73 -5.92
C VAL A 63 -16.96 5.20 -5.72
N TYR A 64 -17.15 5.96 -6.81
CA TYR A 64 -17.56 7.37 -6.72
C TYR A 64 -18.98 7.55 -6.16
N ILE A 65 -19.94 6.70 -6.54
CA ILE A 65 -21.30 6.73 -5.98
C ILE A 65 -21.28 6.43 -4.48
N VAL A 66 -20.52 5.39 -4.06
CA VAL A 66 -20.38 5.03 -2.64
C VAL A 66 -19.71 6.18 -1.87
N ALA A 67 -18.66 6.78 -2.43
CA ALA A 67 -17.98 7.93 -1.82
C ALA A 67 -18.93 9.13 -1.64
N TRP A 68 -19.72 9.44 -2.66
CA TRP A 68 -20.72 10.51 -2.59
C TRP A 68 -21.80 10.20 -1.54
N GLY A 69 -22.31 8.99 -1.50
CA GLY A 69 -23.28 8.55 -0.50
C GLY A 69 -22.71 8.64 0.93
N ALA A 70 -21.44 8.26 1.12
CA ALA A 70 -20.76 8.40 2.41
C ALA A 70 -20.63 9.88 2.84
N ASP A 71 -20.29 10.76 1.91
CA ASP A 71 -20.19 12.21 2.18
C ASP A 71 -21.57 12.81 2.55
N VAL A 72 -22.65 12.37 1.89
CA VAL A 72 -24.03 12.77 2.21
C VAL A 72 -24.45 12.30 3.60
N LEU A 73 -24.21 11.01 3.93
CA LEU A 73 -24.54 10.45 5.25
C LEU A 73 -23.75 11.14 6.38
N ARG A 74 -22.50 11.51 6.14
CA ARG A 74 -21.71 12.32 7.08
C ARG A 74 -22.30 13.68 7.34
N ARG A 75 -22.91 14.31 6.34
CA ARG A 75 -23.62 15.60 6.52
C ARG A 75 -24.78 15.47 7.53
N PHE A 76 -25.34 14.27 7.65
CA PHE A 76 -26.36 13.93 8.65
C PHE A 76 -25.76 13.39 9.96
N ARG A 77 -24.43 13.57 10.20
CA ARG A 77 -23.69 13.14 11.40
C ARG A 77 -23.70 11.63 11.65
N VAL A 78 -23.92 10.81 10.62
CA VAL A 78 -23.77 9.37 10.73
C VAL A 78 -22.26 9.03 10.77
N PRO A 79 -21.74 8.40 11.85
CA PRO A 79 -20.34 8.03 11.94
C PRO A 79 -20.07 6.85 11.01
N LEU A 80 -19.41 7.11 9.90
CA LEU A 80 -18.97 6.08 8.96
C LEU A 80 -17.45 5.86 9.14
N PRO A 81 -16.98 4.61 9.19
CA PRO A 81 -15.56 4.29 9.30
C PRO A 81 -14.78 4.56 8.01
N ILE A 82 -15.47 4.93 6.93
CA ILE A 82 -14.88 5.13 5.60
C ILE A 82 -15.01 6.61 5.21
N GLU A 83 -13.89 7.20 4.78
CA GLU A 83 -13.87 8.57 4.26
C GLU A 83 -14.02 8.58 2.74
N GLY A 84 -14.96 9.38 2.22
CA GLY A 84 -15.18 9.51 0.78
C GLY A 84 -13.90 9.93 0.03
N ASN A 85 -13.04 10.72 0.67
CA ASN A 85 -11.75 11.11 0.10
C ASN A 85 -10.78 9.92 -0.05
N GLN A 86 -10.73 9.01 0.91
CA GLN A 86 -9.93 7.79 0.82
C GLN A 86 -10.41 6.87 -0.31
N LEU A 87 -11.73 6.75 -0.48
CA LEU A 87 -12.31 6.00 -1.60
C LEU A 87 -11.93 6.60 -2.96
N ARG A 88 -11.96 7.93 -3.10
CA ARG A 88 -11.53 8.60 -4.33
C ARG A 88 -10.04 8.42 -4.59
N LEU A 89 -9.21 8.49 -3.55
CA LEU A 89 -7.76 8.25 -3.68
C LEU A 89 -7.46 6.82 -4.09
N SER A 90 -8.23 5.83 -3.62
CA SER A 90 -8.05 4.42 -3.99
C SER A 90 -8.30 4.13 -5.48
N THR A 91 -8.93 5.05 -6.22
CA THR A 91 -9.09 4.91 -7.67
C THR A 91 -7.90 5.41 -8.48
N ARG A 92 -6.95 6.11 -7.84
CA ARG A 92 -5.78 6.68 -8.50
C ARG A 92 -4.60 5.71 -8.50
N MET A 93 -3.78 5.81 -9.53
CA MET A 93 -2.46 5.18 -9.57
C MET A 93 -1.46 6.13 -8.90
N THR A 94 -0.87 5.70 -7.78
CA THR A 94 0.11 6.48 -7.02
C THR A 94 1.44 5.73 -7.07
N PHE A 95 2.07 5.76 -8.24
CA PHE A 95 3.37 5.12 -8.45
C PHE A 95 4.47 6.18 -8.38
N PHE A 96 5.60 5.81 -7.78
CA PHE A 96 6.75 6.72 -7.62
C PHE A 96 7.98 6.10 -8.27
N ASP A 97 8.83 6.96 -8.81
CA ASP A 97 10.15 6.56 -9.26
C ASP A 97 11.13 6.54 -8.07
N ALA A 98 11.46 5.36 -7.59
CA ALA A 98 12.39 5.15 -6.48
C ALA A 98 13.86 4.95 -6.94
N ARG A 99 14.16 4.98 -8.24
CA ARG A 99 15.49 4.66 -8.78
C ARG A 99 16.61 5.55 -8.23
N LYS A 100 16.31 6.80 -7.87
CA LYS A 100 17.29 7.67 -7.20
C LYS A 100 17.68 7.09 -5.84
N ALA A 101 16.71 6.70 -5.02
CA ALA A 101 16.95 6.09 -3.72
C ALA A 101 17.73 4.79 -3.87
N TRP A 102 17.37 3.94 -4.82
CA TRP A 102 18.08 2.67 -5.07
C TRP A 102 19.56 2.89 -5.39
N ARG A 103 19.88 3.85 -6.26
CA ARG A 103 21.28 4.13 -6.62
C ARG A 103 22.10 4.72 -5.47
N GLU A 104 21.48 5.56 -4.64
CA GLU A 104 22.21 6.32 -3.61
C GLU A 104 22.17 5.65 -2.23
N LEU A 105 21.09 4.97 -1.91
CA LEU A 105 20.88 4.36 -0.58
C LEU A 105 20.92 2.82 -0.61
N GLY A 106 20.71 2.20 -1.76
CA GLY A 106 20.65 0.75 -1.95
C GLY A 106 19.26 0.29 -2.38
N GLU A 107 19.23 -0.84 -3.09
CA GLU A 107 18.00 -1.44 -3.58
C GLU A 107 17.27 -2.21 -2.45
N PRO A 108 15.92 -2.25 -2.48
CA PRO A 108 15.15 -3.09 -1.58
C PRO A 108 15.53 -4.56 -1.72
N GLN A 109 15.67 -5.26 -0.60
CA GLN A 109 16.10 -6.66 -0.55
C GLN A 109 14.96 -7.62 -0.21
N VAL A 110 13.90 -7.15 0.41
CA VAL A 110 12.80 -7.99 0.89
C VAL A 110 11.69 -8.08 -0.15
N PRO A 111 11.44 -9.27 -0.74
CA PRO A 111 10.31 -9.45 -1.64
C PRO A 111 8.99 -9.18 -0.93
N ILE A 112 8.09 -8.42 -1.57
CA ILE A 112 6.81 -8.04 -0.95
C ILE A 112 5.92 -9.24 -0.57
N ARG A 113 6.08 -10.36 -1.27
CA ARG A 113 5.40 -11.61 -0.91
C ARG A 113 5.88 -12.16 0.44
N GLN A 114 7.18 -12.09 0.70
CA GLN A 114 7.74 -12.49 2.00
C GLN A 114 7.26 -11.56 3.10
N SER A 115 7.24 -10.26 2.86
CA SER A 115 6.68 -9.27 3.78
C SER A 115 5.25 -9.60 4.20
N LEU A 116 4.39 -9.96 3.24
CA LEU A 116 3.02 -10.39 3.50
C LEU A 116 2.94 -11.71 4.29
N GLN A 117 3.79 -12.67 3.95
CA GLN A 117 3.85 -13.96 4.66
C GLN A 117 4.26 -13.76 6.12
N ASP A 118 5.35 -13.02 6.36
CA ASP A 118 5.84 -12.72 7.70
C ASP A 118 4.77 -11.99 8.54
N THR A 119 4.04 -11.06 7.92
CA THR A 119 2.92 -10.35 8.56
C THR A 119 1.78 -11.30 8.93
N TYR A 120 1.39 -12.17 8.01
CA TYR A 120 0.33 -13.17 8.26
C TYR A 120 0.72 -14.14 9.37
N ASP A 121 1.95 -14.64 9.36
CA ASP A 121 2.45 -15.57 10.37
C ASP A 121 2.53 -14.90 11.74
N TRP A 122 2.88 -13.62 11.80
CA TRP A 122 2.87 -12.84 13.03
C TRP A 122 1.46 -12.73 13.63
N TYR A 123 0.45 -12.34 12.83
CA TYR A 123 -0.94 -12.26 13.29
C TYR A 123 -1.47 -13.61 13.77
N ARG A 124 -1.15 -14.69 13.06
CA ARG A 124 -1.52 -16.04 13.50
C ARG A 124 -0.89 -16.42 14.85
N ALA A 125 0.36 -16.08 15.05
CA ALA A 125 1.07 -16.39 16.29
C ALA A 125 0.54 -15.61 17.50
N HIS A 126 -0.06 -14.42 17.28
CA HIS A 126 -0.59 -13.56 18.34
C HIS A 126 -2.10 -13.69 18.56
N GLY A 127 -2.78 -14.56 17.80
CA GLY A 127 -4.20 -14.85 18.00
C GLY A 127 -5.15 -13.77 17.46
N ASP A 128 -4.68 -12.94 16.52
CA ASP A 128 -5.46 -11.85 15.91
C ASP A 128 -6.18 -12.30 14.61
N LEU A 129 -6.12 -13.61 14.27
CA LEU A 129 -6.77 -14.24 13.11
C LEU A 129 -7.57 -15.47 13.51
#